data_5335b28c2a5be8f8d31fce93a6072794
#
_entry.id   5335b28c2a5be8f8d31fce93a6072794
#
_cell.length_a   1.000
_cell.length_b   1.000
_cell.length_c   1.000
_cell.angle_alpha   90.00
_cell.angle_beta   90.00
_cell.angle_gamma   90.00
#
_symmetry.space_group_name_H-M   'P 1'
#
loop_
_entity.id
_entity.type
_entity.pdbx_description
1 polymer ?
#
loop_
_entity_poly.entity_id
_entity_poly.type
_entity_poly.pdbx_seq_one_letter_code
_entity_poly.pdbx_strand_id
1 'polypeptide(L)'
;MIRFRSATITLIVINVVVYLLVVIMGLFRSPQGVSYRDLITIYGGVSRYALSNGLIYTPLTALFLHGNLMHILFNMWALFQLGHVVEGVYGMKWYLFFYFATGIGGSLSAAAFSNAFTIGSSSAIFGLVGILFTLGLKKDTPVALKSITGYSLLPIILINLFLGLSIPGISNAAHIGGLVVGAVIGWFAKPAYARFARSRKVYTKVKEKSPEETSRDILVKYIPVLNSLKDDRSEERTVRVAQLRSELSSLKDQEIASKVLWELFRRDLISQEEFERLRKFL
;
A
#
# COMPACT_ATOMS: atom_id res chain seq x y z
N MET A 1 6.73 -23.16 6.22
CA MET A 1 5.82 -22.43 7.14
C MET A 1 6.28 -20.98 7.21
N ILE A 2 5.72 -20.11 6.36
CA ILE A 2 6.10 -18.69 6.32
C ILE A 2 5.33 -17.99 7.45
N ARG A 3 6.00 -17.73 8.57
CA ARG A 3 5.45 -16.89 9.64
C ARG A 3 5.53 -15.43 9.15
N PHE A 4 4.47 -14.92 8.56
CA PHE A 4 4.29 -13.48 8.40
C PHE A 4 3.97 -12.87 9.77
N ARG A 5 5.02 -12.47 10.50
CA ARG A 5 4.85 -11.59 11.65
C ARG A 5 4.60 -10.19 11.10
N SER A 6 3.35 -9.72 11.11
CA SER A 6 3.03 -8.33 10.76
C SER A 6 3.41 -7.42 11.92
N ALA A 7 4.27 -6.44 11.66
CA ALA A 7 4.62 -5.42 12.65
C ALA A 7 3.39 -4.55 12.99
N THR A 8 2.49 -4.34 12.04
CA THR A 8 1.22 -3.65 12.27
C THR A 8 0.40 -4.34 13.36
N ILE A 9 0.19 -5.66 13.24
CA ILE A 9 -0.53 -6.42 14.26
C ILE A 9 0.21 -6.40 15.60
N THR A 10 1.54 -6.51 15.58
CA THR A 10 2.35 -6.45 16.81
C THR A 10 2.16 -5.09 17.52
N LEU A 11 2.20 -3.97 16.80
CA LEU A 11 1.98 -2.65 17.37
C LEU A 11 0.55 -2.49 17.92
N ILE A 12 -0.46 -3.01 17.23
CA ILE A 12 -1.84 -3.02 17.71
C ILE A 12 -1.95 -3.78 19.02
N VAL A 13 -1.40 -4.99 19.08
CA VAL A 13 -1.42 -5.83 20.31
C VAL A 13 -0.73 -5.11 21.46
N ILE A 14 0.46 -4.53 21.23
CA ILE A 14 1.17 -3.76 22.26
C ILE A 14 0.31 -2.61 22.79
N ASN A 15 -0.30 -1.81 21.91
CA ASN A 15 -1.16 -0.70 22.31
C ASN A 15 -2.37 -1.17 23.13
N VAL A 16 -3.03 -2.26 22.70
CA VAL A 16 -4.18 -2.83 23.43
C VAL A 16 -3.76 -3.36 24.80
N VAL A 17 -2.65 -4.08 24.87
CA VAL A 17 -2.11 -4.60 26.14
C VAL A 17 -1.77 -3.44 27.10
N VAL A 18 -1.04 -2.43 26.61
CA VAL A 18 -0.71 -1.24 27.43
C VAL A 18 -1.97 -0.54 27.92
N TYR A 19 -2.97 -0.34 27.05
CA TYR A 19 -4.24 0.27 27.45
C TYR A 19 -4.95 -0.52 28.54
N LEU A 20 -5.07 -1.84 28.39
CA LEU A 20 -5.70 -2.70 29.41
C LEU A 20 -4.94 -2.66 30.73
N LEU A 21 -3.61 -2.71 30.69
CA LEU A 21 -2.80 -2.58 31.91
C LEU A 21 -3.02 -1.23 32.61
N VAL A 22 -3.04 -0.12 31.86
CA VAL A 22 -3.29 1.21 32.42
C VAL A 22 -4.71 1.32 33.01
N VAL A 23 -5.71 0.71 32.37
CA VAL A 23 -7.08 0.65 32.91
C VAL A 23 -7.13 -0.15 34.22
N ILE A 24 -6.50 -1.33 34.27
CA ILE A 24 -6.42 -2.16 35.47
C ILE A 24 -5.68 -1.42 36.61
N MET A 25 -4.53 -0.80 36.30
CA MET A 25 -3.78 0.01 37.28
C MET A 25 -4.61 1.19 37.79
N GLY A 26 -5.56 1.68 37.02
CA GLY A 26 -6.51 2.71 37.46
C GLY A 26 -7.44 2.31 38.58
N LEU A 27 -7.59 0.99 38.86
CA LEU A 27 -8.36 0.47 39.99
C LEU A 27 -7.61 0.66 41.32
N PHE A 28 -6.32 0.90 41.29
CA PHE A 28 -5.44 1.07 42.44
C PHE A 28 -5.12 2.56 42.68
N ARG A 29 -4.87 2.91 43.90
CA ARG A 29 -4.51 4.26 44.33
C ARG A 29 -3.13 4.29 44.96
N SER A 30 -2.41 5.38 44.76
CA SER A 30 -1.18 5.66 45.47
C SER A 30 -1.47 5.97 46.95
N PRO A 31 -0.48 5.95 47.86
CA PRO A 31 -0.65 6.37 49.25
C PRO A 31 -1.25 7.77 49.39
N GLN A 32 -1.11 8.64 48.40
CA GLN A 32 -1.64 9.99 48.33
C GLN A 32 -3.08 10.03 47.74
N GLY A 33 -3.69 8.87 47.43
CA GLY A 33 -5.04 8.77 46.90
C GLY A 33 -5.15 9.01 45.38
N VAL A 34 -4.06 9.27 44.66
CA VAL A 34 -4.04 9.49 43.20
C VAL A 34 -4.16 8.14 42.48
N SER A 35 -4.95 8.07 41.41
CA SER A 35 -5.04 6.86 40.59
C SER A 35 -3.73 6.59 39.88
N TYR A 36 -3.25 5.32 39.85
CA TYR A 36 -2.08 4.94 39.11
C TYR A 36 -2.25 5.16 37.60
N ARG A 37 -3.47 5.08 37.08
CA ARG A 37 -3.76 5.47 35.70
C ARG A 37 -3.37 6.92 35.42
N ASP A 38 -3.74 7.82 36.31
CA ASP A 38 -3.44 9.24 36.16
C ASP A 38 -1.93 9.47 36.24
N LEU A 39 -1.25 8.81 37.19
CA LEU A 39 0.21 8.88 37.31
C LEU A 39 0.91 8.36 36.04
N ILE A 40 0.53 7.18 35.55
CA ILE A 40 1.12 6.61 34.33
C ILE A 40 0.86 7.55 33.13
N THR A 41 -0.33 8.13 33.06
CA THR A 41 -0.68 9.05 31.98
C THR A 41 0.13 10.35 32.07
N ILE A 42 0.24 10.94 33.26
CA ILE A 42 0.99 12.19 33.48
C ILE A 42 2.48 12.01 33.21
N TYR A 43 3.10 10.93 33.72
CA TYR A 43 4.53 10.70 33.54
C TYR A 43 4.87 10.08 32.18
N GLY A 44 3.94 9.45 31.50
CA GLY A 44 4.17 8.82 30.20
C GLY A 44 3.75 9.65 29.00
N GLY A 45 2.90 10.65 29.18
CA GLY A 45 2.44 11.52 28.11
C GLY A 45 3.38 12.69 27.85
N VAL A 46 3.36 13.23 26.64
CA VAL A 46 4.23 14.31 26.23
C VAL A 46 3.59 15.68 26.44
N SER A 47 4.37 16.61 26.96
CA SER A 47 4.05 18.03 27.05
C SER A 47 5.35 18.84 27.13
N ARG A 48 5.26 20.15 26.92
CA ARG A 48 6.40 21.05 27.13
C ARG A 48 6.92 20.95 28.58
N TYR A 49 6.00 20.91 29.54
CA TYR A 49 6.35 20.76 30.97
C TYR A 49 7.10 19.45 31.24
N ALA A 50 6.63 18.32 30.71
CA ALA A 50 7.31 17.03 30.90
C ALA A 50 8.76 17.08 30.39
N LEU A 51 8.96 17.60 29.18
CA LEU A 51 10.30 17.72 28.59
C LEU A 51 11.20 18.67 29.37
N SER A 52 10.68 19.82 29.83
CA SER A 52 11.45 20.79 30.63
C SER A 52 11.87 20.23 32.00
N ASN A 53 11.15 19.22 32.52
CA ASN A 53 11.49 18.52 33.76
C ASN A 53 12.29 17.22 33.52
N GLY A 54 12.90 17.05 32.35
CA GLY A 54 13.79 15.94 32.06
C GLY A 54 13.13 14.62 31.67
N LEU A 55 11.79 14.59 31.46
CA LEU A 55 11.07 13.38 31.04
C LEU A 55 11.20 13.19 29.53
N ILE A 56 12.45 13.03 29.06
CA ILE A 56 12.82 12.97 27.62
C ILE A 56 12.29 11.74 26.88
N TYR A 57 11.84 10.72 27.59
CA TYR A 57 11.25 9.49 27.03
C TYR A 57 9.77 9.68 26.62
N THR A 58 9.11 10.74 27.10
CA THR A 58 7.66 10.94 26.92
C THR A 58 7.23 11.06 25.44
N PRO A 59 8.02 11.57 24.47
CA PRO A 59 7.65 11.52 23.07
C PRO A 59 7.45 10.10 22.52
N LEU A 60 8.13 9.11 23.10
CA LEU A 60 8.00 7.70 22.72
C LEU A 60 6.87 7.02 23.49
N THR A 61 6.81 7.16 24.83
CA THR A 61 5.82 6.47 25.66
C THR A 61 4.41 6.96 25.39
N ALA A 62 4.24 8.25 25.08
CA ALA A 62 2.97 8.83 24.70
C ALA A 62 2.27 8.10 23.53
N LEU A 63 3.03 7.50 22.61
CA LEU A 63 2.49 6.78 21.46
C LEU A 63 1.68 5.54 21.83
N PHE A 64 1.87 5.02 23.05
CA PHE A 64 1.22 3.80 23.52
C PHE A 64 0.10 4.08 24.53
N LEU A 65 -0.05 5.29 24.99
CA LEU A 65 -1.06 5.67 25.97
C LEU A 65 -2.34 6.18 25.28
N HIS A 66 -3.50 5.80 25.83
CA HIS A 66 -4.78 6.20 25.27
C HIS A 66 -5.75 6.63 26.39
N GLY A 67 -6.41 7.76 26.20
CA GLY A 67 -7.25 8.38 27.22
C GLY A 67 -8.57 7.65 27.49
N ASN A 68 -9.16 7.04 26.47
CA ASN A 68 -10.44 6.34 26.58
C ASN A 68 -10.60 5.26 25.50
N LEU A 69 -11.66 4.46 25.60
CA LEU A 69 -11.92 3.34 24.71
C LEU A 69 -12.09 3.78 23.25
N MET A 70 -12.80 4.87 22.98
CA MET A 70 -13.00 5.36 21.60
C MET A 70 -11.68 5.81 21.00
N HIS A 71 -10.82 6.47 21.78
CA HIS A 71 -9.50 6.91 21.34
C HIS A 71 -8.64 5.72 20.87
N ILE A 72 -8.56 4.63 21.64
CA ILE A 72 -7.77 3.47 21.21
C ILE A 72 -8.44 2.74 20.05
N LEU A 73 -9.77 2.59 20.04
CA LEU A 73 -10.46 1.89 18.95
C LEU A 73 -10.22 2.56 17.58
N PHE A 74 -10.39 3.88 17.51
CA PHE A 74 -10.14 4.63 16.28
C PHE A 74 -8.67 4.59 15.86
N ASN A 75 -7.74 4.71 16.80
CA ASN A 75 -6.31 4.59 16.49
C ASN A 75 -5.95 3.19 15.97
N MET A 76 -6.43 2.13 16.61
CA MET A 76 -6.12 0.76 16.19
C MET A 76 -6.77 0.42 14.85
N TRP A 77 -7.98 0.89 14.60
CA TRP A 77 -8.63 0.76 13.30
C TRP A 77 -7.83 1.46 12.19
N ALA A 78 -7.44 2.72 12.41
CA ALA A 78 -6.64 3.47 11.44
C ALA A 78 -5.26 2.84 11.23
N LEU A 79 -4.61 2.40 12.32
CA LEU A 79 -3.32 1.71 12.25
C LEU A 79 -3.43 0.39 11.49
N PHE A 80 -4.52 -0.37 11.67
CA PHE A 80 -4.77 -1.58 10.92
C PHE A 80 -4.86 -1.30 9.42
N GLN A 81 -5.64 -0.31 9.00
CA GLN A 81 -5.84 0.03 7.60
C GLN A 81 -4.57 0.58 6.94
N LEU A 82 -3.98 1.62 7.54
CA LEU A 82 -2.84 2.34 6.94
C LEU A 82 -1.52 1.60 7.16
N GLY A 83 -1.35 0.99 8.33
CA GLY A 83 -0.14 0.26 8.70
C GLY A 83 0.14 -0.90 7.76
N HIS A 84 -0.86 -1.72 7.43
CA HIS A 84 -0.70 -2.83 6.48
C HIS A 84 -0.29 -2.36 5.09
N VAL A 85 -0.83 -1.23 4.62
CA VAL A 85 -0.45 -0.66 3.33
C VAL A 85 1.01 -0.22 3.34
N VAL A 86 1.43 0.54 4.37
CA VAL A 86 2.81 1.04 4.47
C VAL A 86 3.78 -0.12 4.69
N GLU A 87 3.45 -1.08 5.56
CA GLU A 87 4.26 -2.28 5.79
C GLU A 87 4.43 -3.11 4.51
N GLY A 88 3.35 -3.27 3.74
CA GLY A 88 3.37 -3.99 2.45
C GLY A 88 4.20 -3.27 1.37
N VAL A 89 4.17 -1.94 1.34
CA VAL A 89 4.88 -1.13 0.34
C VAL A 89 6.37 -1.00 0.65
N TYR A 90 6.74 -0.81 1.92
CA TYR A 90 8.11 -0.49 2.33
C TYR A 90 8.82 -1.62 3.08
N GLY A 91 8.07 -2.60 3.57
CA GLY A 91 8.56 -3.69 4.40
C GLY A 91 8.64 -3.32 5.88
N MET A 92 8.66 -4.36 6.72
CA MET A 92 8.57 -4.26 8.19
C MET A 92 9.57 -3.28 8.81
N LYS A 93 10.85 -3.33 8.40
CA LYS A 93 11.91 -2.48 9.01
C LYS A 93 11.65 -0.99 8.77
N TRP A 94 11.32 -0.62 7.53
CA TRP A 94 11.01 0.76 7.18
C TRP A 94 9.69 1.22 7.78
N TYR A 95 8.69 0.37 7.82
CA TYR A 95 7.42 0.66 8.48
C TYR A 95 7.60 1.01 9.97
N LEU A 96 8.36 0.20 10.71
CA LEU A 96 8.66 0.49 12.12
C LEU A 96 9.44 1.81 12.28
N PHE A 97 10.46 2.02 11.45
CA PHE A 97 11.19 3.29 11.44
C PHE A 97 10.24 4.48 11.21
N PHE A 98 9.36 4.38 10.22
CA PHE A 98 8.38 5.43 9.92
C PHE A 98 7.44 5.69 11.08
N TYR A 99 6.87 4.64 11.65
CA TYR A 99 5.96 4.75 12.79
C TYR A 99 6.60 5.50 13.96
N PHE A 100 7.80 5.10 14.37
CA PHE A 100 8.46 5.74 15.50
C PHE A 100 9.00 7.13 15.17
N ALA A 101 9.64 7.32 14.04
CA ALA A 101 10.19 8.62 13.66
C ALA A 101 9.10 9.69 13.53
N THR A 102 8.00 9.35 12.86
CA THR A 102 6.89 10.29 12.67
C THR A 102 6.09 10.51 13.96
N GLY A 103 5.90 9.45 14.74
CA GLY A 103 5.23 9.54 16.04
C GLY A 103 5.99 10.42 17.02
N ILE A 104 7.30 10.21 17.16
CA ILE A 104 8.16 11.05 18.00
C ILE A 104 8.18 12.49 17.46
N GLY A 105 8.33 12.67 16.15
CA GLY A 105 8.31 14.00 15.53
C GLY A 105 7.02 14.77 15.78
N GLY A 106 5.87 14.08 15.69
CA GLY A 106 4.57 14.67 16.03
C GLY A 106 4.41 14.96 17.52
N SER A 107 4.88 14.08 18.40
CA SER A 107 4.91 14.29 19.85
C SER A 107 5.76 15.53 20.22
N LEU A 108 6.93 15.67 19.61
CA LEU A 108 7.79 16.86 19.82
C LEU A 108 7.12 18.13 19.27
N SER A 109 6.42 18.05 18.14
CA SER A 109 5.64 19.15 17.59
C SER A 109 4.54 19.58 18.56
N ALA A 110 3.83 18.63 19.18
CA ALA A 110 2.84 18.94 20.21
C ALA A 110 3.47 19.70 21.39
N ALA A 111 4.60 19.25 21.90
CA ALA A 111 5.31 19.92 22.99
C ALA A 111 5.84 21.31 22.61
N ALA A 112 6.23 21.52 21.34
CA ALA A 112 6.74 22.79 20.84
C ALA A 112 5.66 23.85 20.60
N PHE A 113 4.51 23.42 20.03
CA PHE A 113 3.49 24.35 19.53
C PHE A 113 2.17 24.31 20.31
N SER A 114 2.06 23.45 21.31
CA SER A 114 0.90 23.36 22.19
C SER A 114 1.33 23.26 23.66
N ASN A 115 0.53 23.83 24.54
CA ASN A 115 0.68 23.61 25.98
C ASN A 115 -0.12 22.39 26.45
N ALA A 116 -0.86 21.74 25.56
CA ALA A 116 -1.68 20.59 25.88
C ALA A 116 -0.83 19.35 26.14
N PHE A 117 -1.27 18.58 27.11
CA PHE A 117 -0.78 17.26 27.36
C PHE A 117 -1.27 16.29 26.26
N THR A 118 -0.37 15.52 25.68
CA THR A 118 -0.66 14.71 24.49
C THR A 118 -0.30 13.24 24.72
N ILE A 119 -1.22 12.36 24.37
CA ILE A 119 -1.08 10.89 24.36
C ILE A 119 -1.77 10.33 23.11
N GLY A 120 -1.37 9.15 22.67
CA GLY A 120 -1.99 8.42 21.55
C GLY A 120 -1.05 8.18 20.39
N SER A 121 -1.28 7.07 19.68
CA SER A 121 -0.53 6.71 18.46
C SER A 121 -0.90 7.57 17.24
N SER A 122 -1.83 8.50 17.39
CA SER A 122 -2.36 9.28 16.25
C SER A 122 -1.29 10.12 15.53
N SER A 123 -0.29 10.64 16.24
CA SER A 123 0.84 11.33 15.61
C SER A 123 1.61 10.43 14.64
N ALA A 124 1.86 9.17 15.00
CA ALA A 124 2.47 8.18 14.13
C ALA A 124 1.55 7.83 12.96
N ILE A 125 0.25 7.65 13.21
CA ILE A 125 -0.76 7.34 12.17
C ILE A 125 -0.82 8.48 11.14
N PHE A 126 -0.85 9.75 11.57
CA PHE A 126 -0.78 10.89 10.66
C PHE A 126 0.55 10.92 9.89
N GLY A 127 1.64 10.46 10.51
CA GLY A 127 2.91 10.25 9.82
C GLY A 127 2.81 9.22 8.69
N LEU A 128 2.15 8.08 8.94
CA LEU A 128 1.87 7.10 7.88
C LEU A 128 0.99 7.68 6.77
N VAL A 129 0.00 8.53 7.11
CA VAL A 129 -0.78 9.28 6.12
C VAL A 129 0.11 10.19 5.29
N GLY A 130 1.05 10.92 5.89
CA GLY A 130 2.01 11.77 5.18
C GLY A 130 2.90 10.99 4.20
N ILE A 131 3.36 9.80 4.60
CA ILE A 131 4.13 8.89 3.74
C ILE A 131 3.28 8.41 2.55
N LEU A 132 2.04 8.00 2.80
CA LEU A 132 1.13 7.55 1.73
C LEU A 132 0.70 8.70 0.82
N PHE A 133 0.55 9.90 1.37
CA PHE A 133 0.26 11.09 0.58
C PHE A 133 1.38 11.35 -0.44
N THR A 134 2.62 11.42 0.00
CA THR A 134 3.77 11.65 -0.90
C THR A 134 4.03 10.47 -1.83
N LEU A 135 3.73 9.23 -1.39
CA LEU A 135 3.78 8.06 -2.27
C LEU A 135 2.88 8.24 -3.49
N GLY A 136 1.63 8.67 -3.29
CA GLY A 136 0.67 8.86 -4.38
C GLY A 136 1.03 9.96 -5.38
N LEU A 137 1.90 10.92 -4.98
CA LEU A 137 2.42 11.98 -5.85
C LEU A 137 3.55 11.49 -6.77
N LYS A 138 4.17 10.35 -6.47
CA LYS A 138 5.26 9.80 -7.29
C LYS A 138 4.72 9.21 -8.59
N LYS A 139 5.39 9.51 -9.71
CA LYS A 139 5.00 9.05 -11.06
C LYS A 139 4.93 7.51 -11.17
N ASP A 140 5.84 6.84 -10.47
CA ASP A 140 6.00 5.37 -10.53
C ASP A 140 5.04 4.61 -9.57
N THR A 141 4.13 5.32 -8.90
CA THR A 141 3.16 4.67 -8.01
C THR A 141 2.16 3.85 -8.83
N PRO A 142 2.02 2.54 -8.52
CA PRO A 142 1.05 1.67 -9.20
C PRO A 142 -0.37 2.22 -9.14
N VAL A 143 -1.12 2.09 -10.24
CA VAL A 143 -2.51 2.60 -10.34
C VAL A 143 -3.39 2.06 -9.21
N ALA A 144 -3.22 0.79 -8.84
CA ALA A 144 -3.95 0.16 -7.73
C ALA A 144 -3.73 0.84 -6.37
N LEU A 145 -2.60 1.55 -6.17
CA LEU A 145 -2.34 2.30 -4.93
C LEU A 145 -2.79 3.76 -5.01
N LYS A 146 -3.02 4.31 -6.20
CA LYS A 146 -3.40 5.73 -6.35
C LYS A 146 -4.76 6.05 -5.75
N SER A 147 -5.67 5.08 -5.68
CA SER A 147 -7.00 5.25 -5.06
C SER A 147 -6.97 5.42 -3.54
N ILE A 148 -5.87 4.99 -2.90
CA ILE A 148 -5.69 5.03 -1.43
C ILE A 148 -4.44 5.82 -1.02
N THR A 149 -3.84 6.60 -1.93
CA THR A 149 -2.63 7.41 -1.70
C THR A 149 -2.75 8.76 -2.41
N GLY A 150 -1.87 9.71 -2.09
CA GLY A 150 -1.88 11.02 -2.70
C GLY A 150 -3.11 11.84 -2.35
N TYR A 151 -3.66 12.52 -3.34
CA TYR A 151 -4.80 13.42 -3.14
C TYR A 151 -6.08 12.75 -2.64
N SER A 152 -6.25 11.44 -2.80
CA SER A 152 -7.39 10.70 -2.25
C SER A 152 -7.42 10.69 -0.70
N LEU A 153 -6.29 11.01 -0.05
CA LEU A 153 -6.21 11.14 1.40
C LEU A 153 -6.61 12.54 1.92
N LEU A 154 -6.74 13.55 1.06
CA LEU A 154 -7.09 14.91 1.51
C LEU A 154 -8.38 14.99 2.32
N PRO A 155 -9.50 14.35 1.91
CA PRO A 155 -10.73 14.43 2.69
C PRO A 155 -10.56 13.93 4.13
N ILE A 156 -9.86 12.79 4.33
CA ILE A 156 -9.65 12.25 5.67
C ILE A 156 -8.70 13.12 6.50
N ILE A 157 -7.67 13.71 5.89
CA ILE A 157 -6.77 14.66 6.55
C ILE A 157 -7.57 15.87 7.04
N LEU A 158 -8.34 16.51 6.14
CA LEU A 158 -9.11 17.72 6.46
C LEU A 158 -10.17 17.48 7.52
N ILE A 159 -10.94 16.38 7.42
CA ILE A 159 -11.96 16.02 8.41
C ILE A 159 -11.32 15.82 9.79
N ASN A 160 -10.20 15.08 9.86
CA ASN A 160 -9.55 14.83 11.16
C ASN A 160 -8.95 16.10 11.78
N LEU A 161 -8.36 17.00 10.96
CA LEU A 161 -7.86 18.29 11.46
C LEU A 161 -9.01 19.20 11.92
N PHE A 162 -10.15 19.20 11.21
CA PHE A 162 -11.35 19.92 11.62
C PHE A 162 -11.91 19.39 12.95
N LEU A 163 -12.01 18.05 13.09
CA LEU A 163 -12.42 17.42 14.36
C LEU A 163 -11.46 17.77 15.49
N GLY A 164 -10.17 17.88 15.23
CA GLY A 164 -9.17 18.29 16.20
C GLY A 164 -9.31 19.76 16.65
N LEU A 165 -9.97 20.61 15.87
CA LEU A 165 -10.33 21.96 16.30
C LEU A 165 -11.62 21.98 17.14
N SER A 166 -12.49 21.00 16.92
CA SER A 166 -13.84 20.97 17.50
C SER A 166 -13.95 20.11 18.77
N ILE A 167 -13.09 19.10 18.90
CA ILE A 167 -13.15 18.12 20.00
C ILE A 167 -11.99 18.38 20.96
N PRO A 168 -12.28 18.75 22.24
CA PRO A 168 -11.26 18.91 23.26
C PRO A 168 -10.43 17.63 23.47
N GLY A 169 -9.12 17.79 23.68
CA GLY A 169 -8.20 16.68 23.91
C GLY A 169 -7.58 16.08 22.64
N ILE A 170 -7.95 16.54 21.45
CA ILE A 170 -7.26 16.19 20.19
C ILE A 170 -6.16 17.22 19.93
N SER A 171 -4.92 16.76 19.74
CA SER A 171 -3.75 17.63 19.48
C SER A 171 -3.49 17.78 17.97
N ASN A 172 -4.01 18.85 17.36
CA ASN A 172 -3.68 19.18 15.97
C ASN A 172 -2.19 19.41 15.75
N ALA A 173 -1.46 19.94 16.73
CA ALA A 173 -0.02 20.11 16.65
C ALA A 173 0.71 18.76 16.49
N ALA A 174 0.26 17.72 17.21
CA ALA A 174 0.78 16.36 17.04
C ALA A 174 0.46 15.78 15.66
N HIS A 175 -0.79 15.95 15.20
CA HIS A 175 -1.26 15.44 13.91
C HIS A 175 -0.51 16.08 12.73
N ILE A 176 -0.43 17.41 12.71
CA ILE A 176 0.28 18.16 11.67
C ILE A 176 1.78 17.84 11.72
N GLY A 177 2.39 17.79 12.92
CA GLY A 177 3.78 17.44 13.08
C GLY A 177 4.10 16.05 12.52
N GLY A 178 3.29 15.04 12.88
CA GLY A 178 3.41 13.69 12.33
C GLY A 178 3.25 13.65 10.82
N LEU A 179 2.21 14.31 10.28
CA LEU A 179 1.94 14.42 8.85
C LEU A 179 3.12 15.02 8.07
N VAL A 180 3.66 16.13 8.56
CA VAL A 180 4.78 16.83 7.92
C VAL A 180 6.05 15.99 7.94
N VAL A 181 6.41 15.42 9.10
CA VAL A 181 7.57 14.52 9.20
C VAL A 181 7.38 13.32 8.28
N GLY A 182 6.18 12.75 8.25
CA GLY A 182 5.84 11.65 7.35
C GLY A 182 5.94 12.03 5.88
N ALA A 183 5.46 13.20 5.49
CA ALA A 183 5.57 13.70 4.13
C ALA A 183 7.03 13.91 3.71
N VAL A 184 7.86 14.49 4.58
CA VAL A 184 9.29 14.70 4.32
C VAL A 184 10.01 13.35 4.16
N ILE A 185 9.82 12.42 5.09
CA ILE A 185 10.44 11.08 5.01
C ILE A 185 9.93 10.34 3.78
N GLY A 186 8.62 10.36 3.54
CA GLY A 186 7.96 9.69 2.43
C GLY A 186 8.42 10.18 1.06
N TRP A 187 8.77 11.48 0.95
CA TRP A 187 9.30 12.05 -0.29
C TRP A 187 10.61 11.37 -0.71
N PHE A 188 11.51 11.11 0.24
CA PHE A 188 12.80 10.47 -0.02
C PHE A 188 12.74 8.93 0.05
N ALA A 189 11.75 8.36 0.71
CA ALA A 189 11.62 6.91 0.88
C ALA A 189 11.37 6.21 -0.47
N LYS A 190 12.12 5.14 -0.70
CA LYS A 190 11.97 4.31 -1.92
C LYS A 190 11.13 3.07 -1.59
N PRO A 191 9.95 2.92 -2.21
CA PRO A 191 9.10 1.77 -1.97
C PRO A 191 9.75 0.47 -2.45
N ALA A 192 9.49 -0.64 -1.76
CA ALA A 192 10.11 -1.93 -2.06
C ALA A 192 9.70 -2.46 -3.44
N TYR A 193 8.48 -2.16 -3.92
CA TYR A 193 8.04 -2.57 -5.25
C TYR A 193 8.91 -2.00 -6.38
N ALA A 194 9.57 -0.85 -6.17
CA ALA A 194 10.52 -0.32 -7.14
C ALA A 194 11.73 -1.25 -7.38
N ARG A 195 12.09 -2.06 -6.38
CA ARG A 195 13.12 -3.11 -6.51
C ARG A 195 12.56 -4.32 -7.27
N PHE A 196 11.31 -4.71 -7.00
CA PHE A 196 10.63 -5.81 -7.67
C PHE A 196 10.26 -5.47 -9.13
N ALA A 197 9.87 -4.22 -9.41
CA ALA A 197 9.60 -3.79 -10.79
C ALA A 197 10.86 -3.87 -11.66
N ARG A 198 12.04 -3.56 -11.10
CA ARG A 198 13.34 -3.75 -11.78
C ARG A 198 13.64 -5.23 -12.02
N SER A 199 13.41 -6.08 -11.04
CA SER A 199 13.58 -7.54 -11.19
C SER A 199 12.55 -8.13 -12.17
N ARG A 200 11.32 -7.64 -12.16
CA ARG A 200 10.26 -8.09 -13.07
C ARG A 200 10.53 -7.64 -14.52
N LYS A 201 11.07 -6.42 -14.74
CA LYS A 201 11.52 -5.99 -16.07
C LYS A 201 12.67 -6.85 -16.61
N VAL A 202 13.58 -7.28 -15.74
CA VAL A 202 14.63 -8.24 -16.11
C VAL A 202 14.04 -9.63 -16.35
N TYR A 203 13.09 -10.07 -15.51
CA TYR A 203 12.46 -11.39 -15.64
C TYR A 203 11.46 -11.47 -16.80
N THR A 204 10.74 -10.39 -17.12
CA THR A 204 9.90 -10.32 -18.32
C THR A 204 10.74 -10.21 -19.60
N LYS A 205 11.92 -9.55 -19.54
CA LYS A 205 12.86 -9.56 -20.67
C LYS A 205 13.49 -10.94 -20.92
N VAL A 206 13.64 -11.75 -19.85
CA VAL A 206 14.13 -13.14 -19.95
C VAL A 206 13.00 -14.11 -20.36
N LYS A 207 11.74 -13.69 -20.24
CA LYS A 207 10.54 -14.50 -20.55
C LYS A 207 9.74 -13.99 -21.76
N GLU A 208 10.25 -13.03 -22.51
CA GLU A 208 9.73 -12.78 -23.86
C GLU A 208 10.08 -14.03 -24.69
N LYS A 209 9.04 -14.78 -25.04
CA LYS A 209 9.19 -15.94 -25.92
C LYS A 209 9.90 -15.50 -27.19
N SER A 210 10.82 -16.34 -27.67
CA SER A 210 11.44 -16.06 -28.94
C SER A 210 10.37 -15.96 -30.05
N PRO A 211 10.64 -15.26 -31.14
CA PRO A 211 9.75 -15.24 -32.32
C PRO A 211 9.31 -16.65 -32.75
N GLU A 212 10.23 -17.61 -32.67
CA GLU A 212 9.97 -19.00 -33.02
C GLU A 212 9.07 -19.72 -32.03
N GLU A 213 9.26 -19.51 -30.71
CA GLU A 213 8.37 -20.03 -29.65
C GLU A 213 6.96 -19.47 -29.75
N THR A 214 6.84 -18.16 -30.03
CA THR A 214 5.53 -17.51 -30.19
C THR A 214 4.79 -18.03 -31.41
N SER A 215 5.49 -18.16 -32.56
CA SER A 215 4.94 -18.77 -33.78
C SER A 215 4.47 -20.20 -33.52
N ARG A 216 5.29 -21.01 -32.84
CA ARG A 216 5.00 -22.41 -32.53
C ARG A 216 3.75 -22.55 -31.64
N ASP A 217 3.62 -21.70 -30.61
CA ASP A 217 2.46 -21.74 -29.71
C ASP A 217 1.15 -21.43 -30.44
N ILE A 218 1.14 -20.44 -31.33
CA ILE A 218 -0.03 -20.11 -32.14
C ILE A 218 -0.36 -21.27 -33.10
N LEU A 219 0.62 -21.85 -33.76
CA LEU A 219 0.42 -22.99 -34.64
C LEU A 219 -0.13 -24.22 -33.88
N VAL A 220 0.43 -24.56 -32.72
CA VAL A 220 -0.04 -25.67 -31.86
C VAL A 220 -1.49 -25.45 -31.43
N LYS A 221 -1.90 -24.21 -31.19
CA LYS A 221 -3.27 -23.86 -30.79
C LYS A 221 -4.27 -23.99 -31.96
N TYR A 222 -3.92 -23.51 -33.14
CA TYR A 222 -4.86 -23.38 -34.25
C TYR A 222 -4.85 -24.55 -35.24
N ILE A 223 -3.72 -25.26 -35.42
CA ILE A 223 -3.65 -26.41 -36.36
C ILE A 223 -4.72 -27.47 -36.08
N PRO A 224 -4.88 -28.00 -34.84
CA PRO A 224 -5.88 -29.04 -34.58
C PRO A 224 -7.30 -28.56 -34.84
N VAL A 225 -7.63 -27.32 -34.43
CA VAL A 225 -8.96 -26.75 -34.57
C VAL A 225 -9.31 -26.48 -36.04
N LEU A 226 -8.40 -25.86 -36.78
CA LEU A 226 -8.63 -25.58 -38.21
C LEU A 226 -8.66 -26.87 -39.04
N ASN A 227 -7.88 -27.88 -38.65
CA ASN A 227 -7.91 -29.17 -39.32
C ASN A 227 -9.25 -29.92 -39.11
N SER A 228 -9.84 -29.85 -37.92
CA SER A 228 -11.16 -30.44 -37.64
C SER A 228 -12.30 -29.71 -38.37
N LEU A 229 -12.09 -28.46 -38.78
CA LEU A 229 -13.07 -27.61 -39.47
C LEU A 229 -12.70 -27.37 -40.95
N LYS A 230 -11.78 -28.19 -41.53
CA LYS A 230 -11.23 -27.93 -42.87
C LYS A 230 -12.30 -27.90 -43.98
N ASP A 231 -13.26 -28.83 -43.92
CA ASP A 231 -14.32 -28.95 -44.90
C ASP A 231 -15.66 -28.31 -44.44
N ASP A 232 -15.63 -27.65 -43.28
CA ASP A 232 -16.80 -27.04 -42.68
C ASP A 232 -16.86 -25.54 -42.97
N ARG A 233 -17.96 -25.10 -43.61
CA ARG A 233 -18.26 -23.68 -43.84
C ARG A 233 -19.17 -23.08 -42.74
N SER A 234 -19.21 -23.73 -41.58
CA SER A 234 -20.05 -23.34 -40.46
C SER A 234 -19.67 -22.00 -39.84
N GLU A 235 -20.58 -21.48 -39.05
CA GLU A 235 -20.36 -20.28 -38.22
C GLU A 235 -19.15 -20.48 -37.29
N GLU A 236 -18.92 -21.72 -36.81
CA GLU A 236 -17.79 -22.03 -35.92
C GLU A 236 -16.43 -21.77 -36.59
N ARG A 237 -16.25 -22.20 -37.88
CA ARG A 237 -15.04 -21.91 -38.62
C ARG A 237 -14.81 -20.40 -38.74
N THR A 238 -15.86 -19.66 -39.05
CA THR A 238 -15.80 -18.20 -39.20
C THR A 238 -15.35 -17.54 -37.90
N VAL A 239 -15.88 -17.98 -36.75
CA VAL A 239 -15.51 -17.50 -35.42
C VAL A 239 -14.03 -17.80 -35.12
N ARG A 240 -13.53 -19.01 -35.44
CA ARG A 240 -12.13 -19.41 -35.18
C ARG A 240 -11.13 -18.64 -36.04
N VAL A 241 -11.46 -18.41 -37.29
CA VAL A 241 -10.64 -17.55 -38.20
C VAL A 241 -10.63 -16.10 -37.73
N ALA A 242 -11.76 -15.59 -37.22
CA ALA A 242 -11.80 -14.24 -36.62
C ALA A 242 -10.98 -14.13 -35.33
N GLN A 243 -10.97 -15.16 -34.48
CA GLN A 243 -10.12 -15.24 -33.30
C GLN A 243 -8.64 -15.26 -33.68
N LEU A 244 -8.23 -16.08 -34.65
CA LEU A 244 -6.88 -16.12 -35.19
C LEU A 244 -6.45 -14.74 -35.71
N ARG A 245 -7.32 -14.05 -36.45
CA ARG A 245 -7.08 -12.68 -36.93
C ARG A 245 -6.79 -11.73 -35.78
N SER A 246 -7.64 -11.73 -34.75
CA SER A 246 -7.48 -10.87 -33.58
C SER A 246 -6.15 -11.12 -32.87
N GLU A 247 -5.75 -12.39 -32.75
CA GLU A 247 -4.50 -12.77 -32.10
C GLU A 247 -3.27 -12.35 -32.93
N LEU A 248 -3.28 -12.58 -34.26
CA LEU A 248 -2.22 -12.18 -35.16
C LEU A 248 -2.04 -10.65 -35.23
N SER A 249 -3.16 -9.90 -35.27
CA SER A 249 -3.11 -8.44 -35.28
C SER A 249 -2.66 -7.81 -33.95
N SER A 250 -2.72 -8.56 -32.86
CA SER A 250 -2.24 -8.13 -31.54
C SER A 250 -0.73 -8.32 -31.34
N LEU A 251 -0.06 -9.05 -32.25
CA LEU A 251 1.38 -9.27 -32.20
C LEU A 251 2.12 -7.97 -32.56
N LYS A 252 3.14 -7.65 -31.77
CA LYS A 252 4.01 -6.49 -32.04
C LYS A 252 4.96 -6.71 -33.23
N ASP A 253 5.19 -7.97 -33.57
CA ASP A 253 6.11 -8.37 -34.62
C ASP A 253 5.30 -8.95 -35.78
N GLN A 254 5.20 -8.19 -36.85
CA GLN A 254 4.49 -8.58 -38.09
C GLN A 254 5.19 -9.72 -38.85
N GLU A 255 6.48 -9.93 -38.63
CA GLU A 255 7.20 -11.04 -39.26
C GLU A 255 6.73 -12.37 -38.66
N ILE A 256 6.50 -12.43 -37.37
CA ILE A 256 5.95 -13.61 -36.70
C ILE A 256 4.54 -13.92 -37.23
N ALA A 257 3.68 -12.90 -37.29
CA ALA A 257 2.32 -13.06 -37.78
C ALA A 257 2.31 -13.58 -39.25
N SER A 258 3.18 -13.05 -40.08
CA SER A 258 3.31 -13.47 -41.46
C SER A 258 3.80 -14.93 -41.61
N LYS A 259 4.78 -15.32 -40.78
CA LYS A 259 5.27 -16.73 -40.74
C LYS A 259 4.17 -17.72 -40.34
N VAL A 260 3.39 -17.38 -39.28
CA VAL A 260 2.27 -18.21 -38.84
C VAL A 260 1.22 -18.33 -39.93
N LEU A 261 0.84 -17.23 -40.57
CA LEU A 261 -0.16 -17.20 -41.64
C LEU A 261 0.27 -18.04 -42.84
N TRP A 262 1.54 -17.90 -43.25
CA TRP A 262 2.13 -18.68 -44.35
C TRP A 262 2.16 -20.17 -44.04
N GLU A 263 2.50 -20.58 -42.81
CA GLU A 263 2.53 -21.99 -42.40
C GLU A 263 1.13 -22.63 -42.36
N LEU A 264 0.10 -21.90 -41.93
CA LEU A 264 -1.28 -22.37 -41.97
C LEU A 264 -1.79 -22.54 -43.40
N PHE A 265 -1.46 -21.61 -44.27
CA PHE A 265 -1.79 -21.69 -45.70
C PHE A 265 -1.09 -22.85 -46.38
N ARG A 266 0.23 -23.02 -46.19
CA ARG A 266 1.02 -24.13 -46.74
C ARG A 266 0.52 -25.51 -46.31
N ARG A 267 -0.09 -25.61 -45.16
CA ARG A 267 -0.72 -26.84 -44.64
C ARG A 267 -2.17 -27.02 -45.10
N ASP A 268 -2.64 -26.17 -45.98
CA ASP A 268 -4.03 -26.19 -46.50
C ASP A 268 -5.10 -26.14 -45.38
N LEU A 269 -4.80 -25.40 -44.31
CA LEU A 269 -5.71 -25.20 -43.17
C LEU A 269 -6.55 -23.93 -43.28
N ILE A 270 -6.11 -22.99 -44.13
CA ILE A 270 -6.87 -21.80 -44.51
C ILE A 270 -6.88 -21.71 -46.05
N SER A 271 -8.00 -21.24 -46.60
CA SER A 271 -8.17 -21.06 -48.03
C SER A 271 -7.36 -19.86 -48.57
N GLN A 272 -7.16 -19.79 -49.88
CA GLN A 272 -6.54 -18.63 -50.55
C GLN A 272 -7.27 -17.33 -50.18
N GLU A 273 -8.59 -17.34 -50.12
CA GLU A 273 -9.40 -16.18 -49.78
C GLU A 273 -9.19 -15.76 -48.32
N GLU A 274 -9.18 -16.72 -47.37
CA GLU A 274 -8.91 -16.47 -45.96
C GLU A 274 -7.48 -15.94 -45.77
N PHE A 275 -6.48 -16.50 -46.47
CA PHE A 275 -5.09 -16.03 -46.42
C PHE A 275 -4.96 -14.56 -46.88
N GLU A 276 -5.52 -14.21 -48.03
CA GLU A 276 -5.47 -12.82 -48.54
C GLU A 276 -6.23 -11.85 -47.65
N ARG A 277 -7.35 -12.29 -47.07
CA ARG A 277 -8.14 -11.50 -46.13
C ARG A 277 -7.36 -11.24 -44.85
N LEU A 278 -6.70 -12.25 -44.28
CA LEU A 278 -5.90 -12.14 -43.07
C LEU A 278 -4.65 -11.30 -43.26
N ARG A 279 -3.97 -11.48 -44.41
CA ARG A 279 -2.76 -10.75 -44.78
C ARG A 279 -2.97 -9.22 -44.87
N LYS A 280 -4.15 -8.77 -45.31
CA LYS A 280 -4.49 -7.34 -45.39
C LYS A 280 -4.50 -6.62 -44.05
N PHE A 281 -4.50 -7.33 -42.94
CA PHE A 281 -4.57 -6.77 -41.59
C PHE A 281 -3.24 -6.93 -40.81
N LEU A 282 -2.26 -7.52 -41.39
CA LEU A 282 -0.88 -7.57 -40.91
C LEU A 282 -0.05 -6.45 -41.54
#